data_d2dcf9bbe08eb1bb5936623d13218cce
#
_entry.id   d2dcf9bbe08eb1bb5936623d13218cce
#
_cell.length_a   1.000
_cell.length_b   1.000
_cell.length_c   1.000
_cell.angle_alpha   90.00
_cell.angle_beta   90.00
_cell.angle_gamma   90.00
#
_symmetry.space_group_name_H-M   'P 1'
#
loop_
_entity.id
_entity.type
_entity.pdbx_description
1 polymer ?
#
loop_
_entity_poly.entity_id
_entity_poly.type
_entity_poly.pdbx_seq_one_letter_code
_entity_poly.pdbx_strand_id
1 'polypeptide(L)'
;MTTPCNYNRVGEINADLRRMILTQTGDSTVFSVHSDDAPTVYVNGTSTQPLRDQTDPVVRSLEREVAQLNWLNPYTNVFENNIMVALADHTGMKTLHMVTADPFRTPTFTPFADPNWFFFATGGGICVTPSDCAFIPARSAQSFAWNHGDIQDEIASTWAGYVGPGVEGRGVDSRTWSDHTDLRPTILNLIGLKDDYVHDGRLIAEILEGYSVPKAVKRSESFIALARTYKQLNAPFGQFAMDVLKSSTFALASNDAGDATYNSVEGQIQSLTSQRDAVSTQMKALLEGATFNGQSFSDASAQALIAQGVSLMAQAHALPH
;
A
#
# COMPACT_ATOMS: atom_id res chain seq x y z
N MET A 1 9.59 42.22 3.73
CA MET A 1 10.55 41.61 2.81
C MET A 1 10.38 40.10 2.96
N THR A 2 9.82 39.44 1.97
CA THR A 2 9.76 38.00 1.96
C THR A 2 11.12 37.48 1.52
N THR A 3 11.84 36.82 2.42
CA THR A 3 13.07 36.11 2.05
C THR A 3 12.69 35.05 1.00
N PRO A 4 13.29 35.08 -0.19
CA PRO A 4 12.99 34.05 -1.19
C PRO A 4 13.31 32.70 -0.60
N CYS A 5 12.38 31.74 -0.70
CA CYS A 5 12.65 30.37 -0.32
C CYS A 5 13.81 29.82 -1.18
N ASN A 6 14.83 29.31 -0.54
CA ASN A 6 15.94 28.68 -1.24
C ASN A 6 15.61 27.21 -1.47
N TYR A 7 15.07 26.89 -2.63
CA TYR A 7 14.66 25.52 -3.01
C TYR A 7 15.83 24.60 -3.42
N ASN A 8 17.07 25.05 -3.33
CA ASN A 8 18.22 24.26 -3.83
C ASN A 8 18.57 23.05 -2.96
N ARG A 9 17.90 22.85 -1.84
CA ARG A 9 18.13 21.72 -0.92
C ARG A 9 16.86 21.40 -0.13
N VAL A 10 15.71 21.50 -0.78
CA VAL A 10 14.41 21.17 -0.19
C VAL A 10 13.76 20.14 -1.10
N GLY A 11 13.21 19.11 -0.51
CA GLY A 11 12.53 18.03 -1.21
C GLY A 11 13.21 16.68 -1.00
N GLU A 12 12.71 15.70 -1.69
CA GLU A 12 13.18 14.33 -1.62
C GLU A 12 14.52 14.16 -2.33
N ILE A 13 15.27 13.16 -1.93
CA ILE A 13 16.41 12.65 -2.67
C ILE A 13 15.86 11.88 -3.87
N ASN A 14 16.20 12.33 -5.07
CA ASN A 14 15.80 11.62 -6.28
C ASN A 14 16.79 10.49 -6.54
N ALA A 15 16.30 9.27 -6.63
CA ALA A 15 17.13 8.09 -6.77
C ALA A 15 16.67 7.20 -7.94
N ASP A 16 17.62 6.85 -8.81
CA ASP A 16 17.39 5.94 -9.93
C ASP A 16 17.54 4.50 -9.47
N LEU A 17 16.41 3.90 -9.05
CA LEU A 17 16.37 2.55 -8.52
C LEU A 17 16.92 1.52 -9.50
N ARG A 18 16.59 1.63 -10.80
CA ARG A 18 17.10 0.69 -11.80
C ARG A 18 18.61 0.69 -11.85
N ARG A 19 19.22 1.86 -11.85
CA ARG A 19 20.69 1.99 -11.88
C ARG A 19 21.32 1.55 -10.58
N MET A 20 20.69 1.81 -9.44
CA MET A 20 21.14 1.35 -8.13
C MET A 20 21.19 -0.18 -8.07
N ILE A 21 20.11 -0.85 -8.46
CA ILE A 21 20.04 -2.32 -8.54
C ILE A 21 21.10 -2.84 -9.53
N LEU A 22 21.21 -2.22 -10.71
CA LEU A 22 22.21 -2.62 -11.72
C LEU A 22 23.65 -2.48 -11.18
N THR A 23 23.91 -1.47 -10.36
CA THR A 23 25.22 -1.26 -9.76
C THR A 23 25.58 -2.40 -8.78
N GLN A 24 24.59 -2.96 -8.08
CA GLN A 24 24.79 -4.07 -7.16
C GLN A 24 24.87 -5.42 -7.89
N THR A 25 23.95 -5.68 -8.81
CA THR A 25 23.85 -6.98 -9.49
C THR A 25 24.82 -7.15 -10.65
N GLY A 26 25.20 -6.06 -11.30
CA GLY A 26 26.05 -6.06 -12.50
C GLY A 26 25.36 -6.57 -13.79
N ASP A 27 24.10 -7.00 -13.73
CA ASP A 27 23.38 -7.60 -14.85
C ASP A 27 22.02 -6.96 -15.12
N SER A 28 21.93 -6.17 -16.17
CA SER A 28 20.71 -5.50 -16.60
C SER A 28 19.70 -6.43 -17.30
N THR A 29 20.06 -7.67 -17.59
CA THR A 29 19.18 -8.63 -18.29
C THR A 29 18.25 -9.36 -17.34
N VAL A 30 18.56 -9.38 -16.04
CA VAL A 30 17.82 -10.12 -15.02
C VAL A 30 16.52 -9.45 -14.64
N PHE A 31 16.43 -8.13 -14.74
CA PHE A 31 15.27 -7.38 -14.25
C PHE A 31 14.95 -6.17 -15.13
N SER A 32 13.73 -5.67 -14.96
CA SER A 32 13.30 -4.34 -15.42
C SER A 32 12.61 -3.60 -14.27
N VAL A 33 12.72 -2.28 -14.28
CA VAL A 33 12.05 -1.40 -13.31
C VAL A 33 11.18 -0.42 -14.08
N HIS A 34 9.92 -0.30 -13.66
CA HIS A 34 9.02 0.73 -14.17
C HIS A 34 8.85 1.80 -13.11
N SER A 35 8.87 3.05 -13.57
CA SER A 35 8.68 4.22 -12.73
C SER A 35 7.20 4.57 -12.72
N ASP A 36 6.47 3.88 -11.87
CA ASP A 36 5.06 4.17 -11.57
C ASP A 36 4.99 5.02 -10.28
N ASP A 37 3.81 5.13 -9.68
CA ASP A 37 3.63 5.88 -8.42
C ASP A 37 4.53 5.30 -7.31
N ALA A 38 4.59 3.97 -7.18
CA ALA A 38 5.68 3.27 -6.52
C ALA A 38 6.46 2.49 -7.61
N PRO A 39 7.80 2.45 -7.57
CA PRO A 39 8.56 1.71 -8.58
C PRO A 39 8.23 0.23 -8.52
N THR A 40 7.97 -0.36 -9.69
CA THR A 40 7.62 -1.78 -9.82
C THR A 40 8.77 -2.53 -10.47
N VAL A 41 9.16 -3.67 -9.87
CA VAL A 41 10.26 -4.51 -10.35
C VAL A 41 9.74 -5.80 -10.95
N TYR A 42 10.20 -6.09 -12.15
CA TYR A 42 9.89 -7.30 -12.91
C TYR A 42 11.17 -8.11 -13.08
N VAL A 43 11.20 -9.34 -12.57
CA VAL A 43 12.37 -10.23 -12.73
C VAL A 43 12.17 -11.07 -13.99
N ASN A 44 13.06 -10.85 -14.95
CA ASN A 44 12.94 -11.38 -16.30
C ASN A 44 13.13 -12.91 -16.32
N GLY A 45 12.21 -13.58 -16.97
CA GLY A 45 12.23 -15.04 -17.20
C GLY A 45 12.76 -15.42 -18.59
N THR A 46 12.00 -16.22 -19.30
CA THR A 46 12.31 -16.72 -20.63
C THR A 46 11.32 -16.16 -21.67
N SER A 47 11.55 -16.43 -22.95
CA SER A 47 10.61 -16.04 -24.01
C SER A 47 9.22 -16.71 -23.90
N THR A 48 9.12 -17.83 -23.21
CA THR A 48 7.87 -18.57 -22.98
C THR A 48 7.25 -18.31 -21.63
N GLN A 49 8.04 -17.84 -20.67
CA GLN A 49 7.61 -17.40 -19.34
C GLN A 49 8.33 -16.09 -19.04
N PRO A 50 7.79 -14.95 -19.46
CA PRO A 50 8.48 -13.66 -19.42
C PRO A 50 8.91 -13.19 -18.04
N LEU A 51 8.19 -13.57 -16.98
CA LEU A 51 8.59 -13.32 -15.61
C LEU A 51 9.00 -14.64 -14.93
N ARG A 52 9.96 -14.56 -14.03
CA ARG A 52 10.37 -15.71 -13.22
C ARG A 52 9.29 -16.07 -12.22
N ASP A 53 9.25 -17.35 -11.86
CA ASP A 53 8.42 -17.84 -10.78
C ASP A 53 8.82 -17.19 -9.45
N GLN A 54 7.85 -16.94 -8.59
CA GLN A 54 8.06 -16.31 -7.27
C GLN A 54 8.99 -17.12 -6.36
N THR A 55 9.11 -18.41 -6.59
CA THR A 55 9.99 -19.32 -5.83
C THR A 55 11.40 -19.42 -6.41
N ASP A 56 11.67 -18.74 -7.54
CA ASP A 56 13.00 -18.76 -8.18
C ASP A 56 14.04 -18.12 -7.24
N PRO A 57 15.17 -18.77 -6.97
CA PRO A 57 16.22 -18.19 -6.12
C PRO A 57 16.74 -16.82 -6.57
N VAL A 58 16.68 -16.52 -7.87
CA VAL A 58 17.08 -15.20 -8.41
C VAL A 58 16.08 -14.13 -7.96
N VAL A 59 14.78 -14.43 -7.93
CA VAL A 59 13.75 -13.53 -7.40
C VAL A 59 14.05 -13.24 -5.93
N ARG A 60 14.25 -14.26 -5.15
CA ARG A 60 14.53 -14.14 -3.71
C ARG A 60 15.80 -13.34 -3.42
N SER A 61 16.88 -13.58 -4.18
CA SER A 61 18.12 -12.81 -4.04
C SER A 61 17.90 -11.33 -4.32
N LEU A 62 17.19 -11.02 -5.41
CA LEU A 62 16.95 -9.63 -5.82
C LEU A 62 16.02 -8.89 -4.84
N GLU A 63 14.97 -9.54 -4.35
CA GLU A 63 14.09 -8.99 -3.31
C GLU A 63 14.87 -8.64 -2.05
N ARG A 64 15.75 -9.54 -1.59
CA ARG A 64 16.60 -9.30 -0.42
C ARG A 64 17.58 -8.16 -0.64
N GLU A 65 18.26 -8.12 -1.80
CA GLU A 65 19.19 -7.06 -2.13
C GLU A 65 18.50 -5.69 -2.18
N VAL A 66 17.30 -5.62 -2.74
CA VAL A 66 16.53 -4.37 -2.81
C VAL A 66 16.00 -3.98 -1.44
N ALA A 67 15.46 -4.92 -0.65
CA ALA A 67 14.95 -4.63 0.69
C ALA A 67 16.05 -4.10 1.64
N GLN A 68 17.31 -4.45 1.40
CA GLN A 68 18.47 -4.01 2.21
C GLN A 68 19.32 -2.95 1.50
N LEU A 69 18.75 -2.23 0.54
CA LEU A 69 19.50 -1.23 -0.23
C LEU A 69 20.06 -0.14 0.67
N ASN A 70 21.37 0.10 0.55
CA ASN A 70 22.09 1.14 1.28
C ASN A 70 22.63 2.14 0.29
N TRP A 71 22.50 3.43 0.57
CA TRP A 71 23.02 4.45 -0.33
C TRP A 71 23.46 5.72 0.38
N LEU A 72 24.32 6.49 -0.29
CA LEU A 72 24.82 7.77 0.23
C LEU A 72 23.69 8.81 0.17
N ASN A 73 23.33 9.37 1.32
CA ASN A 73 22.43 10.50 1.38
C ASN A 73 23.18 11.79 0.96
N PRO A 74 22.79 12.44 -0.15
CA PRO A 74 23.49 13.59 -0.68
C PRO A 74 23.31 14.88 0.15
N TYR A 75 22.35 14.91 1.09
CA TYR A 75 22.19 16.04 2.02
C TYR A 75 23.18 15.98 3.16
N THR A 76 23.35 14.78 3.73
CA THR A 76 24.18 14.57 4.93
C THR A 76 25.57 14.07 4.62
N ASN A 77 25.78 13.55 3.40
CA ASN A 77 27.02 12.87 2.98
C ASN A 77 27.36 11.65 3.86
N VAL A 78 26.33 10.97 4.37
CA VAL A 78 26.41 9.75 5.16
C VAL A 78 25.71 8.62 4.43
N PHE A 79 26.25 7.40 4.49
CA PHE A 79 25.56 6.21 4.03
C PHE A 79 24.39 5.89 4.97
N GLU A 80 23.19 5.85 4.42
CA GLU A 80 22.00 5.37 5.10
C GLU A 80 21.81 3.90 4.80
N ASN A 81 21.56 3.13 5.84
CA ASN A 81 21.27 1.71 5.74
C ASN A 81 19.76 1.51 5.59
N ASN A 82 19.38 0.56 4.75
CA ASN A 82 17.99 0.18 4.56
C ASN A 82 17.10 1.38 4.16
N ILE A 83 17.43 2.01 3.02
CA ILE A 83 16.63 3.13 2.49
C ILE A 83 15.25 2.66 1.95
N MET A 84 14.94 1.37 2.05
CA MET A 84 13.63 0.79 1.85
C MET A 84 12.95 0.61 3.20
N VAL A 85 11.76 1.17 3.36
CA VAL A 85 10.95 0.98 4.57
C VAL A 85 10.17 -0.32 4.52
N ALA A 86 9.83 -0.76 3.31
CA ALA A 86 9.14 -2.01 3.07
C ALA A 86 9.35 -2.52 1.64
N LEU A 87 9.16 -3.82 1.46
CA LEU A 87 9.11 -4.46 0.16
C LEU A 87 7.92 -5.42 0.13
N ALA A 88 6.99 -5.17 -0.81
CA ALA A 88 5.90 -6.09 -1.09
C ALA A 88 6.35 -7.12 -2.13
N ASP A 89 6.66 -8.32 -1.69
CA ASP A 89 6.78 -9.50 -2.53
C ASP A 89 5.40 -9.93 -3.05
N HIS A 90 5.29 -11.07 -3.71
CA HIS A 90 4.00 -11.52 -4.25
C HIS A 90 2.90 -11.68 -3.18
N THR A 91 3.23 -12.16 -1.99
CA THR A 91 2.28 -12.31 -0.88
C THR A 91 1.89 -10.95 -0.32
N GLY A 92 2.85 -10.07 -0.12
CA GLY A 92 2.62 -8.68 0.27
C GLY A 92 1.76 -7.95 -0.76
N MET A 93 2.05 -8.09 -2.07
CA MET A 93 1.24 -7.48 -3.13
C MET A 93 -0.20 -8.01 -3.16
N LYS A 94 -0.45 -9.29 -2.87
CA LYS A 94 -1.83 -9.79 -2.70
C LYS A 94 -2.54 -9.10 -1.54
N THR A 95 -1.85 -8.92 -0.44
CA THR A 95 -2.40 -8.23 0.73
C THR A 95 -2.71 -6.76 0.43
N LEU A 96 -1.89 -6.12 -0.41
CA LEU A 96 -2.07 -4.74 -0.88
C LEU A 96 -3.00 -4.61 -2.09
N HIS A 97 -3.66 -5.68 -2.55
CA HIS A 97 -4.53 -5.69 -3.74
C HIS A 97 -3.82 -5.26 -5.05
N MET A 98 -2.51 -5.47 -5.14
CA MET A 98 -1.68 -5.10 -6.28
C MET A 98 -1.54 -6.21 -7.33
N VAL A 99 -2.04 -7.42 -7.06
CA VAL A 99 -1.99 -8.53 -8.01
C VAL A 99 -3.17 -8.45 -8.98
N THR A 100 -2.87 -8.38 -10.28
CA THR A 100 -3.87 -8.31 -11.34
C THR A 100 -4.15 -9.69 -11.95
N ALA A 101 -5.24 -9.80 -12.73
CA ALA A 101 -5.55 -11.02 -13.49
C ALA A 101 -4.57 -11.26 -14.66
N ASP A 102 -3.85 -10.23 -15.09
CA ASP A 102 -2.82 -10.32 -16.12
C ASP A 102 -1.44 -10.45 -15.48
N PRO A 103 -0.78 -11.61 -15.57
CA PRO A 103 0.52 -11.81 -14.94
C PRO A 103 1.62 -10.93 -15.52
N PHE A 104 1.47 -10.41 -16.76
CA PHE A 104 2.45 -9.49 -17.35
C PHE A 104 2.31 -8.05 -16.83
N ARG A 105 1.19 -7.74 -16.20
CA ARG A 105 0.92 -6.44 -15.58
C ARG A 105 1.04 -6.49 -14.05
N THR A 106 1.38 -7.63 -13.50
CA THR A 106 1.67 -7.80 -12.09
C THR A 106 3.19 -7.80 -11.91
N PRO A 107 3.78 -6.86 -11.19
CA PRO A 107 5.21 -6.88 -10.93
C PRO A 107 5.62 -8.11 -10.13
N THR A 108 6.91 -8.42 -10.13
CA THR A 108 7.45 -9.49 -9.28
C THR A 108 7.43 -9.05 -7.83
N PHE A 109 7.84 -7.79 -7.57
CA PHE A 109 7.72 -7.15 -6.27
C PHE A 109 7.69 -5.62 -6.40
N THR A 110 7.26 -4.94 -5.34
CA THR A 110 7.20 -3.48 -5.25
C THR A 110 7.90 -3.01 -3.99
N PRO A 111 9.01 -2.26 -4.08
CA PRO A 111 9.66 -1.65 -2.95
C PRO A 111 9.04 -0.30 -2.60
N PHE A 112 9.07 0.05 -1.32
CA PHE A 112 8.63 1.34 -0.77
C PHE A 112 9.80 2.00 -0.03
N ALA A 113 10.05 3.24 -0.35
CA ALA A 113 11.19 3.98 0.14
C ALA A 113 11.02 4.52 1.57
N ASP A 114 12.12 4.95 2.19
CA ASP A 114 12.07 5.89 3.31
C ASP A 114 11.47 7.24 2.83
N PRO A 115 10.72 7.99 3.67
CA PRO A 115 9.99 9.19 3.27
C PRO A 115 10.79 10.28 2.55
N ASN A 116 12.09 10.31 2.72
CA ASN A 116 12.96 11.29 2.08
C ASN A 116 13.52 10.85 0.73
N TRP A 117 13.22 9.63 0.29
CA TRP A 117 13.71 9.05 -0.95
C TRP A 117 12.57 8.89 -1.96
N PHE A 118 12.74 9.48 -3.13
CA PHE A 118 11.84 9.28 -4.27
C PHE A 118 12.53 8.42 -5.33
N PHE A 119 11.99 7.23 -5.59
CA PHE A 119 12.53 6.32 -6.58
C PHE A 119 11.90 6.51 -7.95
N PHE A 120 12.75 6.52 -8.96
CA PHE A 120 12.35 6.50 -10.38
C PHE A 120 13.25 5.52 -11.12
N ALA A 121 13.03 5.35 -12.43
CA ALA A 121 13.82 4.47 -13.28
C ALA A 121 14.18 5.15 -14.59
N THR A 122 15.45 5.02 -14.99
CA THR A 122 15.93 5.44 -16.31
C THR A 122 16.57 4.28 -17.08
N GLY A 123 16.91 4.53 -18.33
CA GLY A 123 17.70 3.59 -19.17
C GLY A 123 19.21 3.65 -18.96
N GLY A 124 19.70 4.38 -17.93
CA GLY A 124 21.14 4.58 -17.68
C GLY A 124 21.88 3.32 -17.25
N GLY A 125 23.23 3.40 -17.28
CA GLY A 125 24.14 2.35 -16.81
C GLY A 125 24.36 2.37 -15.29
N ILE A 126 25.40 1.66 -14.82
CA ILE A 126 25.80 1.64 -13.41
C ILE A 126 26.12 3.04 -12.88
N CYS A 127 26.00 3.21 -11.57
CA CYS A 127 26.40 4.42 -10.88
C CYS A 127 27.92 4.42 -10.67
N VAL A 128 28.64 5.35 -11.30
CA VAL A 128 30.09 5.48 -11.13
C VAL A 128 30.40 6.06 -9.75
N THR A 129 29.58 7.00 -9.30
CA THR A 129 29.59 7.54 -7.94
C THR A 129 28.19 7.48 -7.36
N PRO A 130 28.00 7.49 -6.03
CA PRO A 130 26.69 7.51 -5.43
C PRO A 130 25.78 8.67 -5.93
N SER A 131 26.37 9.84 -6.20
CA SER A 131 25.66 11.00 -6.71
C SER A 131 25.13 10.86 -8.15
N ASP A 132 25.61 9.87 -8.90
CA ASP A 132 25.12 9.61 -10.26
C ASP A 132 23.72 8.96 -10.24
N CYS A 133 23.32 8.36 -9.14
CA CYS A 133 22.07 7.67 -8.99
C CYS A 133 21.19 8.19 -7.87
N ALA A 134 21.73 8.92 -6.91
CA ALA A 134 20.95 9.60 -5.88
C ALA A 134 21.44 11.04 -5.75
N PHE A 135 20.58 11.99 -5.99
CA PHE A 135 20.94 13.41 -6.06
C PHE A 135 19.82 14.31 -5.53
N ILE A 136 20.22 15.50 -5.15
CA ILE A 136 19.29 16.57 -4.83
C ILE A 136 19.02 17.33 -6.12
N PRO A 137 17.75 17.51 -6.54
CA PRO A 137 17.42 18.23 -7.76
C PRO A 137 18.03 19.63 -7.78
N ALA A 138 18.61 20.02 -8.91
CA ALA A 138 19.08 21.37 -9.12
C ALA A 138 17.90 22.35 -9.19
N ARG A 139 18.15 23.61 -8.90
CA ARG A 139 17.14 24.70 -8.84
C ARG A 139 16.28 24.85 -10.11
N SER A 140 16.78 24.43 -11.24
CA SER A 140 16.08 24.43 -12.53
C SER A 140 15.26 23.17 -12.79
N ALA A 141 15.48 22.10 -12.03
CA ALA A 141 14.67 20.89 -12.04
C ALA A 141 13.53 21.04 -11.03
N GLN A 142 12.37 20.50 -11.33
CA GLN A 142 11.29 20.45 -10.38
C GLN A 142 11.74 19.58 -9.21
N SER A 143 11.83 20.19 -8.04
CA SER A 143 12.05 19.45 -6.80
C SER A 143 10.70 19.04 -6.28
N PHE A 144 10.52 17.75 -6.06
CA PHE A 144 9.38 17.25 -5.32
C PHE A 144 9.67 17.33 -3.83
N ALA A 145 8.67 17.68 -3.06
CA ALA A 145 8.68 17.58 -1.61
C ALA A 145 7.55 16.62 -1.25
N TRP A 146 7.91 15.39 -0.93
CA TRP A 146 6.97 14.30 -0.63
C TRP A 146 5.99 14.02 -1.78
N ASN A 147 6.52 13.39 -2.80
CA ASN A 147 5.73 12.93 -3.93
C ASN A 147 4.81 11.78 -3.49
N HIS A 148 3.80 11.47 -4.32
CA HIS A 148 2.90 10.34 -4.09
C HIS A 148 3.60 9.00 -4.41
N GLY A 149 2.96 7.89 -4.05
CA GLY A 149 3.41 6.55 -4.45
C GLY A 149 4.13 5.78 -3.35
N ASP A 150 4.08 6.27 -2.13
CA ASP A 150 4.67 5.61 -0.97
C ASP A 150 3.64 5.32 0.12
N ILE A 151 4.04 4.59 1.18
CA ILE A 151 3.14 4.03 2.20
C ILE A 151 3.19 4.75 3.54
N GLN A 152 4.12 5.68 3.74
CA GLN A 152 4.26 6.40 4.99
C GLN A 152 3.05 7.34 5.23
N ASP A 153 2.73 7.55 6.50
CA ASP A 153 1.59 8.39 6.88
C ASP A 153 1.68 9.80 6.30
N GLU A 154 2.87 10.39 6.20
CA GLU A 154 3.10 11.73 5.65
C GLU A 154 2.76 11.82 4.15
N ILE A 155 2.77 10.70 3.44
CA ILE A 155 2.50 10.61 2.00
C ILE A 155 1.10 10.05 1.75
N ALA A 156 0.75 8.94 2.42
CA ALA A 156 -0.51 8.22 2.22
C ALA A 156 -1.70 8.88 2.93
N SER A 157 -1.48 9.53 4.11
CA SER A 157 -2.54 10.16 4.88
C SER A 157 -2.82 11.59 4.39
N THR A 158 -3.69 11.70 3.40
CA THR A 158 -4.13 12.97 2.82
C THR A 158 -5.51 13.39 3.37
N TRP A 159 -6.06 14.49 2.88
CA TRP A 159 -7.40 14.93 3.23
C TRP A 159 -8.38 14.78 2.05
N ALA A 160 -9.64 14.52 2.36
CA ALA A 160 -10.73 14.52 1.39
C ALA A 160 -11.82 15.51 1.83
N GLY A 161 -12.29 16.35 0.90
CA GLY A 161 -13.36 17.30 1.15
C GLY A 161 -14.66 16.84 0.51
N TYR A 162 -15.75 16.79 1.29
CA TYR A 162 -17.08 16.43 0.83
C TYR A 162 -18.02 17.62 1.04
N VAL A 163 -18.62 18.09 -0.06
CA VAL A 163 -19.55 19.23 -0.04
C VAL A 163 -20.72 18.92 -0.97
N GLY A 164 -21.93 19.12 -0.50
CA GLY A 164 -23.12 18.95 -1.32
C GLY A 164 -24.37 18.56 -0.52
N PRO A 165 -25.52 18.45 -1.20
CA PRO A 165 -26.74 17.99 -0.57
C PRO A 165 -26.57 16.59 0.02
N GLY A 166 -26.99 16.42 1.27
CA GLY A 166 -26.90 15.13 1.98
C GLY A 166 -25.59 14.89 2.70
N VAL A 167 -24.59 15.79 2.55
CA VAL A 167 -23.35 15.78 3.32
C VAL A 167 -23.47 16.71 4.52
N GLU A 168 -23.08 16.24 5.68
CA GLU A 168 -23.20 16.98 6.93
C GLU A 168 -22.09 18.01 7.08
N GLY A 169 -22.46 19.28 7.40
CA GLY A 169 -21.52 20.38 7.57
C GLY A 169 -20.85 20.39 8.95
N ARG A 170 -19.99 19.38 9.22
CA ARG A 170 -19.31 19.23 10.53
C ARG A 170 -17.92 19.85 10.63
N GLY A 171 -17.40 20.44 9.56
CA GLY A 171 -16.00 20.89 9.52
C GLY A 171 -15.04 19.72 9.35
N VAL A 172 -14.01 19.62 10.20
CA VAL A 172 -12.97 18.60 10.11
C VAL A 172 -13.36 17.34 10.91
N ASP A 173 -13.35 16.19 10.26
CA ASP A 173 -13.43 14.87 10.90
C ASP A 173 -12.07 14.16 10.79
N SER A 174 -11.39 13.98 11.91
CA SER A 174 -10.09 13.30 12.03
C SER A 174 -10.21 11.85 12.55
N ARG A 175 -11.42 11.31 12.68
CA ARG A 175 -11.67 9.98 13.24
C ARG A 175 -12.14 8.97 12.21
N THR A 176 -12.67 9.44 11.09
CA THR A 176 -13.15 8.59 10.00
C THR A 176 -11.99 8.27 9.06
N TRP A 177 -11.49 7.05 9.12
CA TRP A 177 -10.55 6.56 8.13
C TRP A 177 -11.29 6.14 6.86
N SER A 178 -10.84 6.60 5.70
CA SER A 178 -11.40 6.27 4.38
C SER A 178 -10.31 6.29 3.33
N ASP A 179 -10.56 5.66 2.19
CA ASP A 179 -9.70 5.74 1.01
C ASP A 179 -10.51 6.06 -0.25
N HIS A 180 -9.84 6.16 -1.38
CA HIS A 180 -10.47 6.53 -2.65
C HIS A 180 -11.55 5.53 -3.10
N THR A 181 -11.49 4.26 -2.69
CA THR A 181 -12.52 3.27 -3.05
C THR A 181 -13.87 3.58 -2.42
N ASP A 182 -13.90 4.32 -1.31
CA ASP A 182 -15.12 4.70 -0.59
C ASP A 182 -15.90 5.84 -1.28
N LEU A 183 -15.27 6.58 -2.20
CA LEU A 183 -15.91 7.68 -2.94
C LEU A 183 -17.08 7.17 -3.77
N ARG A 184 -16.88 6.12 -4.54
CA ARG A 184 -17.90 5.57 -5.44
C ARG A 184 -19.19 5.16 -4.72
N PRO A 185 -19.18 4.26 -3.72
CA PRO A 185 -20.40 3.86 -3.03
C PRO A 185 -21.05 5.02 -2.27
N THR A 186 -20.29 5.97 -1.75
CA THR A 186 -20.82 7.14 -1.06
C THR A 186 -21.54 8.09 -2.01
N ILE A 187 -20.96 8.38 -3.18
CA ILE A 187 -21.59 9.21 -4.20
C ILE A 187 -22.85 8.54 -4.76
N LEU A 188 -22.80 7.24 -5.09
CA LEU A 188 -23.96 6.51 -5.61
C LEU A 188 -25.12 6.50 -4.62
N ASN A 189 -24.83 6.33 -3.33
CA ASN A 189 -25.86 6.44 -2.30
C ASN A 189 -26.49 7.85 -2.26
N LEU A 190 -25.68 8.92 -2.34
CA LEU A 190 -26.17 10.31 -2.29
C LEU A 190 -27.09 10.65 -3.45
N ILE A 191 -26.85 10.12 -4.65
CA ILE A 191 -27.67 10.36 -5.83
C ILE A 191 -28.77 9.31 -6.04
N GLY A 192 -28.93 8.38 -5.09
CA GLY A 192 -29.98 7.37 -5.10
C GLY A 192 -29.79 6.25 -6.14
N LEU A 193 -28.57 6.03 -6.58
CA LEU A 193 -28.22 4.93 -7.48
C LEU A 193 -27.71 3.73 -6.71
N LYS A 194 -27.89 2.56 -7.31
CA LYS A 194 -27.38 1.29 -6.81
C LYS A 194 -26.04 0.97 -7.46
N ASP A 195 -25.09 0.48 -6.67
CA ASP A 195 -23.81 0.04 -7.21
C ASP A 195 -23.93 -1.40 -7.74
N ASP A 196 -23.47 -1.63 -8.96
CA ASP A 196 -23.40 -2.93 -9.62
C ASP A 196 -21.96 -3.37 -9.95
N TYR A 197 -20.96 -2.56 -9.53
CA TYR A 197 -19.55 -2.84 -9.75
C TYR A 197 -18.90 -3.44 -8.49
N VAL A 198 -18.06 -4.44 -8.69
CA VAL A 198 -17.28 -5.04 -7.60
C VAL A 198 -16.11 -4.12 -7.24
N HIS A 199 -16.06 -3.68 -6.00
CA HIS A 199 -15.01 -2.78 -5.46
C HIS A 199 -14.83 -3.01 -3.96
N ASP A 200 -13.74 -2.46 -3.39
CA ASP A 200 -13.39 -2.59 -1.97
C ASP A 200 -13.87 -1.43 -1.08
N GLY A 201 -14.60 -0.48 -1.64
CA GLY A 201 -15.12 0.67 -0.90
C GLY A 201 -16.34 0.35 -0.04
N ARG A 202 -16.62 1.23 0.90
CA ARG A 202 -17.79 1.19 1.76
C ARG A 202 -18.50 2.55 1.76
N LEU A 203 -19.76 2.61 2.19
CA LEU A 203 -20.44 3.88 2.45
C LEU A 203 -19.77 4.60 3.63
N ILE A 204 -19.38 5.86 3.43
CA ILE A 204 -18.92 6.72 4.53
C ILE A 204 -20.14 7.33 5.22
N ALA A 205 -20.87 6.52 6.00
CA ALA A 205 -22.10 6.94 6.66
C ALA A 205 -21.86 8.05 7.70
N GLU A 206 -20.64 8.17 8.19
CA GLU A 206 -20.22 9.15 9.20
C GLU A 206 -20.33 10.61 8.74
N ILE A 207 -20.23 10.86 7.42
CA ILE A 207 -20.28 12.23 6.87
C ILE A 207 -21.66 12.60 6.31
N LEU A 208 -22.64 11.72 6.41
CA LEU A 208 -23.95 11.91 5.76
C LEU A 208 -24.98 12.49 6.71
N GLU A 209 -25.79 13.42 6.19
CA GLU A 209 -27.02 13.86 6.84
C GLU A 209 -27.97 12.69 7.08
N GLY A 210 -28.66 12.69 8.21
CA GLY A 210 -29.51 11.57 8.62
C GLY A 210 -30.56 11.16 7.59
N TYR A 211 -31.03 12.04 6.71
CA TYR A 211 -31.97 11.71 5.64
C TYR A 211 -31.30 11.02 4.44
N SER A 212 -29.99 11.18 4.27
CA SER A 212 -29.19 10.57 3.19
C SER A 212 -28.61 9.21 3.58
N VAL A 213 -28.69 8.83 4.84
CA VAL A 213 -28.27 7.51 5.31
C VAL A 213 -29.37 6.49 4.97
N PRO A 214 -29.04 5.32 4.36
CA PRO A 214 -30.01 4.28 4.05
C PRO A 214 -30.79 3.84 5.29
N LYS A 215 -32.10 3.53 5.11
CA LYS A 215 -32.97 3.17 6.25
C LYS A 215 -32.46 1.97 7.06
N ALA A 216 -31.85 0.99 6.40
CA ALA A 216 -31.30 -0.19 7.04
C ALA A 216 -30.06 0.12 7.88
N VAL A 217 -29.35 1.22 7.58
CA VAL A 217 -28.13 1.68 8.28
C VAL A 217 -28.47 2.61 9.45
N LYS A 218 -29.57 3.37 9.36
CA LYS A 218 -29.98 4.36 10.38
C LYS A 218 -30.02 3.76 11.77
N ARG A 219 -29.30 4.39 12.70
CA ARG A 219 -29.22 4.07 14.13
C ARG A 219 -28.42 2.80 14.50
N SER A 220 -27.69 2.21 13.54
CA SER A 220 -26.81 1.10 13.87
C SER A 220 -25.39 1.57 14.09
N GLU A 221 -24.98 1.71 15.35
CA GLU A 221 -23.58 1.96 15.70
C GLU A 221 -22.69 0.81 15.24
N SER A 222 -23.22 -0.42 15.23
CA SER A 222 -22.53 -1.61 14.74
C SER A 222 -22.20 -1.53 13.25
N PHE A 223 -23.00 -0.80 12.43
CA PHE A 223 -22.68 -0.59 11.02
C PHE A 223 -21.38 0.22 10.86
N ILE A 224 -21.26 1.33 11.58
CA ILE A 224 -20.06 2.18 11.53
C ILE A 224 -18.85 1.41 12.08
N ALA A 225 -19.02 0.69 13.19
CA ALA A 225 -17.95 -0.12 13.76
C ALA A 225 -17.48 -1.22 12.78
N LEU A 226 -18.43 -1.93 12.13
CA LEU A 226 -18.12 -2.94 11.12
C LEU A 226 -17.39 -2.32 9.91
N ALA A 227 -17.88 -1.17 9.43
CA ALA A 227 -17.30 -0.48 8.29
C ALA A 227 -15.85 -0.04 8.56
N ARG A 228 -15.57 0.46 9.76
CA ARG A 228 -14.21 0.82 10.20
C ARG A 228 -13.31 -0.41 10.32
N THR A 229 -13.78 -1.47 10.96
CA THR A 229 -13.01 -2.72 11.08
C THR A 229 -12.73 -3.32 9.71
N TYR A 230 -13.73 -3.30 8.81
CA TYR A 230 -13.54 -3.76 7.43
C TYR A 230 -12.39 -3.02 6.72
N LYS A 231 -12.31 -1.70 6.83
CA LYS A 231 -11.24 -0.92 6.20
C LYS A 231 -9.87 -1.22 6.81
N GLN A 232 -9.75 -1.29 8.13
CA GLN A 232 -8.49 -1.64 8.78
C GLN A 232 -8.03 -3.08 8.49
N LEU A 233 -8.97 -3.98 8.22
CA LEU A 233 -8.69 -5.37 7.87
C LEU A 233 -8.36 -5.53 6.38
N ASN A 234 -9.10 -4.86 5.46
CA ASN A 234 -9.07 -5.14 4.04
C ASN A 234 -8.34 -4.10 3.17
N ALA A 235 -8.29 -2.84 3.58
CA ALA A 235 -7.69 -1.81 2.75
C ALA A 235 -6.16 -1.98 2.61
N PRO A 236 -5.55 -1.60 1.46
CA PRO A 236 -4.12 -1.73 1.22
C PRO A 236 -3.24 -1.07 2.30
N PHE A 237 -3.66 0.08 2.81
CA PHE A 237 -2.96 0.79 3.89
C PHE A 237 -3.68 0.68 5.23
N GLY A 238 -4.55 -0.31 5.40
CA GLY A 238 -5.15 -0.68 6.67
C GLY A 238 -4.14 -1.35 7.59
N GLN A 239 -4.47 -1.43 8.88
CA GLN A 239 -3.56 -1.97 9.89
C GLN A 239 -3.05 -3.37 9.56
N PHE A 240 -3.94 -4.27 9.08
CA PHE A 240 -3.56 -5.65 8.73
C PHE A 240 -2.47 -5.67 7.66
N ALA A 241 -2.67 -4.93 6.57
CA ALA A 241 -1.73 -4.92 5.44
C ALA A 241 -0.37 -4.31 5.84
N MET A 242 -0.38 -3.23 6.63
CA MET A 242 0.85 -2.58 7.08
C MET A 242 1.66 -3.47 8.04
N ASP A 243 1.01 -4.19 8.95
CA ASP A 243 1.69 -5.12 9.87
C ASP A 243 2.28 -6.32 9.10
N VAL A 244 1.52 -6.88 8.15
CA VAL A 244 1.99 -7.96 7.26
C VAL A 244 3.19 -7.52 6.44
N LEU A 245 3.14 -6.32 5.84
CA LEU A 245 4.22 -5.80 5.00
C LEU A 245 5.52 -5.60 5.79
N LYS A 246 5.45 -5.09 7.01
CA LYS A 246 6.60 -4.97 7.91
C LYS A 246 7.21 -6.34 8.22
N SER A 247 6.36 -7.31 8.54
CA SER A 247 6.81 -8.67 8.89
C SER A 247 7.45 -9.39 7.70
N SER A 248 6.88 -9.26 6.49
CA SER A 248 7.46 -9.82 5.28
C SER A 248 8.82 -9.18 4.97
N THR A 249 8.93 -7.85 5.06
CA THR A 249 10.19 -7.14 4.85
C THR A 249 11.26 -7.54 5.87
N PHE A 250 10.89 -7.67 7.14
CA PHE A 250 11.78 -8.18 8.18
C PHE A 250 12.27 -9.60 7.88
N ALA A 251 11.36 -10.48 7.45
CA ALA A 251 11.69 -11.85 7.11
C ALA A 251 12.63 -11.94 5.89
N LEU A 252 12.46 -11.07 4.89
CA LEU A 252 13.37 -10.94 3.74
C LEU A 252 14.79 -10.56 4.16
N ALA A 253 14.94 -9.75 5.20
CA ALA A 253 16.24 -9.35 5.72
C ALA A 253 16.99 -10.50 6.44
N SER A 254 16.27 -11.58 6.81
CA SER A 254 16.90 -12.77 7.38
C SER A 254 17.80 -13.44 6.33
N ASN A 255 18.95 -13.97 6.76
CA ASN A 255 19.90 -14.65 5.89
C ASN A 255 20.24 -16.03 6.44
N ASP A 256 19.22 -16.77 6.84
CA ASP A 256 19.35 -18.10 7.39
C ASP A 256 19.32 -19.19 6.29
N ALA A 257 19.81 -20.38 6.64
CA ALA A 257 19.95 -21.48 5.69
C ALA A 257 18.59 -21.88 5.11
N GLY A 258 18.46 -21.87 3.79
CA GLY A 258 17.25 -22.27 3.08
C GLY A 258 16.07 -21.32 3.27
N ASP A 259 16.33 -20.06 3.61
CA ASP A 259 15.27 -19.04 3.85
C ASP A 259 14.23 -19.50 4.89
N ALA A 260 14.66 -20.19 5.95
CA ALA A 260 13.74 -20.84 6.89
C ALA A 260 12.84 -19.82 7.61
N THR A 261 13.39 -18.68 8.07
CA THR A 261 12.61 -17.61 8.68
C THR A 261 11.62 -17.00 7.69
N TYR A 262 12.10 -16.66 6.49
CA TYR A 262 11.23 -16.10 5.44
C TYR A 262 10.08 -17.05 5.11
N ASN A 263 10.38 -18.31 4.80
CA ASN A 263 9.36 -19.30 4.44
C ASN A 263 8.33 -19.51 5.58
N SER A 264 8.78 -19.48 6.83
CA SER A 264 7.89 -19.61 8.00
C SER A 264 6.96 -18.42 8.15
N VAL A 265 7.47 -17.20 8.01
CA VAL A 265 6.68 -15.96 8.13
C VAL A 265 5.70 -15.84 6.96
N GLU A 266 6.16 -16.09 5.74
CA GLU A 266 5.31 -16.06 4.54
C GLU A 266 4.17 -17.10 4.60
N GLY A 267 4.44 -18.30 5.12
CA GLY A 267 3.39 -19.29 5.34
C GLY A 267 2.32 -18.83 6.33
N GLN A 268 2.70 -18.11 7.38
CA GLN A 268 1.77 -17.50 8.33
C GLN A 268 0.97 -16.36 7.69
N ILE A 269 1.64 -15.48 6.93
CA ILE A 269 1.02 -14.36 6.20
C ILE A 269 -0.02 -14.89 5.20
N GLN A 270 0.31 -15.92 4.41
CA GLN A 270 -0.63 -16.54 3.47
C GLN A 270 -1.88 -17.10 4.17
N SER A 271 -1.69 -17.76 5.31
CA SER A 271 -2.80 -18.28 6.11
C SER A 271 -3.68 -17.15 6.66
N LEU A 272 -3.08 -16.09 7.23
CA LEU A 272 -3.81 -14.94 7.75
C LEU A 272 -4.53 -14.16 6.64
N THR A 273 -3.91 -13.97 5.48
CA THR A 273 -4.50 -13.31 4.32
C THR A 273 -5.73 -14.07 3.81
N SER A 274 -5.64 -15.40 3.73
CA SER A 274 -6.80 -16.23 3.33
C SER A 274 -7.97 -16.11 4.31
N GLN A 275 -7.70 -16.05 5.60
CA GLN A 275 -8.72 -15.84 6.63
C GLN A 275 -9.29 -14.40 6.57
N ARG A 276 -8.42 -13.40 6.35
CA ARG A 276 -8.79 -12.01 6.15
C ARG A 276 -9.78 -11.88 4.97
N ASP A 277 -9.49 -12.51 3.83
CA ASP A 277 -10.33 -12.46 2.64
C ASP A 277 -11.71 -13.06 2.89
N ALA A 278 -11.79 -14.18 3.61
CA ALA A 278 -13.06 -14.81 3.98
C ALA A 278 -13.92 -13.94 4.90
N VAL A 279 -13.29 -13.28 5.88
CA VAL A 279 -13.99 -12.40 6.85
C VAL A 279 -14.37 -11.09 6.17
N SER A 280 -13.47 -10.46 5.42
CA SER A 280 -13.74 -9.19 4.72
C SER A 280 -14.84 -9.33 3.67
N THR A 281 -14.93 -10.45 2.97
CA THR A 281 -16.03 -10.76 2.04
C THR A 281 -17.38 -10.76 2.75
N GLN A 282 -17.48 -11.37 3.94
CA GLN A 282 -18.71 -11.39 4.73
C GLN A 282 -19.06 -9.99 5.27
N MET A 283 -18.06 -9.24 5.76
CA MET A 283 -18.25 -7.85 6.19
C MET A 283 -18.79 -6.99 5.04
N LYS A 284 -18.16 -7.08 3.86
CA LYS A 284 -18.55 -6.35 2.67
C LYS A 284 -19.99 -6.67 2.25
N ALA A 285 -20.36 -7.96 2.20
CA ALA A 285 -21.71 -8.40 1.87
C ALA A 285 -22.77 -7.81 2.84
N LEU A 286 -22.47 -7.76 4.13
CA LEU A 286 -23.37 -7.20 5.14
C LEU A 286 -23.51 -5.67 4.98
N LEU A 287 -22.40 -4.96 4.72
CA LEU A 287 -22.38 -3.50 4.48
C LEU A 287 -23.15 -3.13 3.20
N GLU A 288 -22.89 -3.81 2.09
CA GLU A 288 -23.58 -3.56 0.81
C GLU A 288 -25.05 -3.95 0.84
N GLY A 289 -25.37 -5.07 1.48
CA GLY A 289 -26.76 -5.50 1.65
C GLY A 289 -27.61 -4.45 2.32
N ALA A 290 -27.10 -3.81 3.37
CA ALA A 290 -27.78 -2.73 4.07
C ALA A 290 -27.78 -1.42 3.26
N THR A 291 -26.68 -1.10 2.59
CA THR A 291 -26.53 0.18 1.86
C THR A 291 -27.38 0.21 0.59
N PHE A 292 -27.30 -0.80 -0.27
CA PHE A 292 -27.84 -0.77 -1.62
C PHE A 292 -29.00 -1.73 -1.87
N ASN A 293 -29.14 -2.80 -1.06
CA ASN A 293 -30.14 -3.83 -1.31
C ASN A 293 -31.32 -3.80 -0.33
N GLY A 294 -31.34 -2.83 0.59
CA GLY A 294 -32.41 -2.69 1.59
C GLY A 294 -32.51 -3.88 2.56
N GLN A 295 -31.48 -4.69 2.66
CA GLN A 295 -31.44 -5.82 3.58
C GLN A 295 -31.33 -5.33 5.02
N SER A 296 -31.97 -6.02 5.94
CA SER A 296 -31.86 -5.71 7.36
C SER A 296 -30.43 -5.93 7.84
N PHE A 297 -29.87 -4.93 8.50
CA PHE A 297 -28.54 -5.04 9.10
C PHE A 297 -28.62 -5.82 10.42
N SER A 298 -27.82 -6.87 10.55
CA SER A 298 -27.75 -7.71 11.75
C SER A 298 -26.63 -7.26 12.65
N ASP A 299 -26.95 -6.61 13.76
CA ASP A 299 -25.95 -6.19 14.78
C ASP A 299 -25.17 -7.38 15.34
N ALA A 300 -25.83 -8.53 15.57
CA ALA A 300 -25.17 -9.73 16.07
C ALA A 300 -24.13 -10.28 15.08
N SER A 301 -24.48 -10.34 13.78
CA SER A 301 -23.54 -10.74 12.74
C SER A 301 -22.38 -9.75 12.60
N ALA A 302 -22.68 -8.46 12.69
CA ALA A 302 -21.65 -7.41 12.65
C ALA A 302 -20.65 -7.54 13.79
N GLN A 303 -21.14 -7.72 15.03
CA GLN A 303 -20.29 -7.89 16.20
C GLN A 303 -19.41 -9.14 16.10
N ALA A 304 -19.95 -10.26 15.62
CA ALA A 304 -19.17 -11.48 15.40
C ALA A 304 -18.05 -11.29 14.36
N LEU A 305 -18.34 -10.60 13.25
CA LEU A 305 -17.34 -10.30 12.21
C LEU A 305 -16.30 -9.29 12.71
N ILE A 306 -16.70 -8.25 13.46
CA ILE A 306 -15.78 -7.30 14.08
C ILE A 306 -14.78 -8.05 14.99
N ALA A 307 -15.28 -8.96 15.86
CA ALA A 307 -14.42 -9.73 16.74
C ALA A 307 -13.41 -10.58 15.97
N GLN A 308 -13.82 -11.21 14.85
CA GLN A 308 -12.92 -11.96 13.98
C GLN A 308 -11.87 -11.05 13.31
N GLY A 309 -12.28 -9.90 12.75
CA GLY A 309 -11.38 -8.95 12.14
C GLY A 309 -10.34 -8.40 13.10
N VAL A 310 -10.77 -8.01 14.32
CA VAL A 310 -9.85 -7.55 15.38
C VAL A 310 -8.86 -8.65 15.77
N SER A 311 -9.31 -9.90 15.86
CA SER A 311 -8.42 -11.04 16.14
C SER A 311 -7.38 -11.24 15.04
N LEU A 312 -7.76 -11.13 13.76
CA LEU A 312 -6.83 -11.27 12.64
C LEU A 312 -5.80 -10.13 12.58
N MET A 313 -6.21 -8.89 12.84
CA MET A 313 -5.29 -7.77 12.95
C MET A 313 -4.30 -7.95 14.11
N ALA A 314 -4.77 -8.42 15.26
CA ALA A 314 -3.89 -8.73 16.39
C ALA A 314 -2.89 -9.85 16.08
N GLN A 315 -3.29 -10.86 15.30
CA GLN A 315 -2.39 -11.92 14.87
C GLN A 315 -1.35 -11.41 13.85
N ALA A 316 -1.74 -10.56 12.91
CA ALA A 316 -0.82 -9.91 11.99
C ALA A 316 0.21 -9.04 12.73
N HIS A 317 -0.25 -8.25 13.70
CA HIS A 317 0.62 -7.43 14.55
C HIS A 317 1.59 -8.25 15.40
N ALA A 318 1.26 -9.47 15.74
CA ALA A 318 2.12 -10.37 16.53
C ALA A 318 3.16 -11.14 15.70
N LEU A 319 3.15 -11.00 14.38
CA LEU A 319 4.20 -11.56 13.52
C LEU A 319 5.56 -10.91 13.83
N PRO A 320 6.69 -11.59 13.58
CA PRO A 320 8.02 -11.00 13.74
C PRO A 320 8.20 -9.75 12.86
N HIS A 321 8.76 -8.67 13.42
CA HIS A 321 9.04 -7.42 12.70
C HIS A 321 10.15 -6.59 13.39
#